data_27b47f94e14e9e20ba2334aa524232ad
#
_entry.id   27b47f94e14e9e20ba2334aa524232ad
#
_cell.length_a   1.000
_cell.length_b   1.000
_cell.length_c   1.000
_cell.angle_alpha   90.00
_cell.angle_beta   90.00
_cell.angle_gamma   90.00
#
_symmetry.space_group_name_H-M   'P 1'
#
loop_
_entity.id
_entity.type
_entity.pdbx_description
1 polymer ?
#
loop_
_entity_poly.entity_id
_entity_poly.type
_entity_poly.pdbx_seq_one_letter_code
_entity_poly.pdbx_strand_id
1 'polypeptide(L)'
;MAQFKYEGRDRSGRKKAGVITAVSRREAAAKLREKGIRPLALAEVPPSIWNKEISFGRAVKLQHFVIFLRQFATLVRAGVTIVDSIRILAEQTESKPLAKTLLDIEQSLRGGNPLSAAAANHPRIFPPLFVNMVRAGEASGTLDETLDRLAGHFEK
;
A
#
# COMPACT_ATOMS: atom_id res chain seq x y z
N MET A 1 -23.14 -15.42 -1.11
CA MET A 1 -22.88 -14.77 -2.39
C MET A 1 -21.47 -15.07 -2.85
N ALA A 2 -21.31 -15.44 -4.09
CA ALA A 2 -20.00 -15.73 -4.67
C ALA A 2 -19.41 -14.47 -5.31
N GLN A 3 -18.11 -14.41 -5.41
CA GLN A 3 -17.41 -13.35 -6.10
C GLN A 3 -16.79 -13.92 -7.37
N PHE A 4 -16.87 -13.14 -8.44
CA PHE A 4 -16.38 -13.53 -9.74
C PHE A 4 -15.39 -12.49 -10.25
N LYS A 5 -14.24 -12.97 -10.67
CA LYS A 5 -13.26 -12.14 -11.37
C LYS A 5 -13.62 -12.13 -12.85
N TYR A 6 -13.72 -10.95 -13.43
CA TYR A 6 -14.11 -10.80 -14.83
C TYR A 6 -13.07 -10.05 -15.64
N GLU A 7 -12.99 -10.41 -16.89
CA GLU A 7 -12.32 -9.64 -17.93
C GLU A 7 -13.30 -9.45 -19.08
N GLY A 8 -13.42 -8.25 -19.57
CA GLY A 8 -14.34 -7.94 -20.64
C GLY A 8 -13.99 -6.64 -21.33
N ARG A 9 -14.85 -6.26 -22.26
CA ARG A 9 -14.73 -5.00 -22.98
C ARG A 9 -16.00 -4.18 -22.82
N ASP A 10 -15.84 -2.87 -22.69
CA ASP A 10 -16.97 -1.96 -22.65
C ASP A 10 -17.48 -1.67 -24.07
N ARG A 11 -18.50 -0.81 -24.17
CA ARG A 11 -19.09 -0.44 -25.48
C ARG A 11 -18.11 0.28 -26.39
N SER A 12 -17.07 0.90 -25.83
CA SER A 12 -16.04 1.58 -26.61
C SER A 12 -14.87 0.68 -27.00
N GLY A 13 -14.92 -0.61 -26.62
CA GLY A 13 -13.88 -1.59 -26.93
C GLY A 13 -12.72 -1.59 -25.97
N ARG A 14 -12.77 -0.84 -24.88
CA ARG A 14 -11.72 -0.81 -23.87
C ARG A 14 -11.79 -2.02 -22.97
N LYS A 15 -10.63 -2.59 -22.65
CA LYS A 15 -10.55 -3.68 -21.68
C LYS A 15 -10.96 -3.20 -20.29
N LYS A 16 -11.87 -3.95 -19.67
CA LYS A 16 -12.27 -3.76 -18.29
C LYS A 16 -12.04 -5.06 -17.52
N ALA A 17 -11.46 -4.96 -16.35
CA ALA A 17 -11.24 -6.09 -15.46
C ALA A 17 -11.62 -5.68 -14.04
N GLY A 18 -12.11 -6.63 -13.26
CA GLY A 18 -12.50 -6.36 -11.87
C GLY A 18 -13.15 -7.57 -11.23
N VAL A 19 -13.83 -7.33 -10.11
CA VAL A 19 -14.53 -8.36 -9.35
C VAL A 19 -15.98 -7.92 -9.18
N ILE A 20 -16.91 -8.86 -9.36
CA ILE A 20 -18.34 -8.63 -9.18
C ILE A 20 -18.91 -9.68 -8.24
N THR A 21 -19.82 -9.27 -7.36
CA THR A 21 -20.52 -10.17 -6.43
C THR A 21 -21.85 -10.57 -7.04
N ALA A 22 -22.11 -11.88 -7.09
CA ALA A 22 -23.35 -12.43 -7.64
C ALA A 22 -23.64 -13.79 -7.01
N VAL A 23 -24.88 -14.24 -7.12
CA VAL A 23 -25.31 -15.55 -6.63
C VAL A 23 -24.84 -16.67 -7.55
N SER A 24 -24.73 -16.37 -8.86
CA SER A 24 -24.30 -17.34 -9.86
C SER A 24 -23.51 -16.64 -10.97
N ARG A 25 -22.81 -17.46 -11.77
CA ARG A 25 -22.09 -16.95 -12.96
C ARG A 25 -23.05 -16.26 -13.94
N ARG A 26 -24.24 -16.81 -14.12
CA ARG A 26 -25.27 -16.20 -15.00
C ARG A 26 -25.67 -14.82 -14.52
N GLU A 27 -25.90 -14.67 -13.21
CA GLU A 27 -26.22 -13.37 -12.63
C GLU A 27 -25.06 -12.37 -12.75
N ALA A 28 -23.83 -12.84 -12.54
CA ALA A 28 -22.64 -12.01 -12.72
C ALA A 28 -22.54 -11.48 -14.16
N ALA A 29 -22.76 -12.35 -15.14
CA ALA A 29 -22.75 -11.97 -16.56
C ALA A 29 -23.86 -10.95 -16.85
N ALA A 30 -25.05 -11.15 -16.30
CA ALA A 30 -26.18 -10.22 -16.50
C ALA A 30 -25.86 -8.84 -15.90
N LYS A 31 -25.28 -8.79 -14.70
CA LYS A 31 -24.87 -7.54 -14.07
C LYS A 31 -23.82 -6.79 -14.87
N LEU A 32 -22.88 -7.51 -15.46
CA LEU A 32 -21.86 -6.91 -16.33
C LEU A 32 -22.46 -6.31 -17.60
N ARG A 33 -23.43 -7.00 -18.19
CA ARG A 33 -24.13 -6.51 -19.39
C ARG A 33 -24.92 -5.23 -19.09
N GLU A 34 -25.54 -5.13 -17.92
CA GLU A 34 -26.23 -3.92 -17.47
C GLU A 34 -25.26 -2.74 -17.36
N LYS A 35 -24.01 -3.00 -16.99
CA LYS A 35 -22.97 -1.97 -16.93
C LYS A 35 -22.33 -1.67 -18.29
N GLY A 36 -22.78 -2.34 -19.35
CA GLY A 36 -22.24 -2.16 -20.69
C GLY A 36 -20.94 -2.90 -20.94
N ILE A 37 -20.62 -3.89 -20.11
CA ILE A 37 -19.40 -4.69 -20.24
C ILE A 37 -19.75 -6.05 -20.84
N ARG A 38 -19.07 -6.42 -21.93
CA ARG A 38 -19.20 -7.74 -22.52
C ARG A 38 -18.18 -8.66 -21.85
N PRO A 39 -18.61 -9.63 -21.03
CA PRO A 39 -17.67 -10.52 -20.35
C PRO A 39 -17.00 -11.46 -21.35
N LEU A 40 -15.67 -11.48 -21.38
CA LEU A 40 -14.88 -12.40 -22.19
C LEU A 40 -14.40 -13.58 -21.33
N ALA A 41 -14.12 -13.36 -20.05
CA ALA A 41 -13.74 -14.38 -19.10
C ALA A 41 -14.41 -14.07 -17.76
N LEU A 42 -14.93 -15.11 -17.12
CA LEU A 42 -15.62 -14.99 -15.84
C LEU A 42 -15.27 -16.22 -15.00
N ALA A 43 -14.56 -16.02 -13.90
CA ALA A 43 -14.13 -17.10 -13.03
C ALA A 43 -14.53 -16.81 -11.59
N GLU A 44 -15.04 -17.85 -10.91
CA GLU A 44 -15.35 -17.75 -9.49
C GLU A 44 -14.07 -17.66 -8.67
N VAL A 45 -14.03 -16.70 -7.74
CA VAL A 45 -12.88 -16.50 -6.85
C VAL A 45 -13.16 -17.22 -5.54
N PRO A 46 -12.32 -18.21 -5.13
CA PRO A 46 -12.49 -18.86 -3.83
C PRO A 46 -12.35 -17.87 -2.68
N PRO A 47 -13.14 -18.00 -1.60
CA PRO A 47 -13.06 -17.08 -0.45
C PRO A 47 -11.66 -16.97 0.16
N SER A 48 -10.87 -18.05 0.11
CA SER A 48 -9.49 -18.05 0.62
C SER A 48 -8.56 -17.12 -0.17
N ILE A 49 -8.73 -17.06 -1.48
CA ILE A 49 -7.96 -16.15 -2.34
C ILE A 49 -8.43 -14.71 -2.15
N TRP A 50 -9.73 -14.51 -1.98
CA TRP A 50 -10.30 -13.21 -1.72
C TRP A 50 -9.79 -12.62 -0.40
N ASN A 51 -9.72 -13.44 0.66
CA ASN A 51 -9.16 -13.02 1.94
C ASN A 51 -7.67 -12.64 1.82
N LYS A 52 -6.93 -13.35 0.98
CA LYS A 52 -5.55 -12.95 0.67
C LYS A 52 -5.49 -11.61 -0.06
N GLU A 53 -6.38 -11.38 -1.01
CA GLU A 53 -6.44 -10.11 -1.74
C GLU A 53 -6.88 -8.94 -0.88
N ILE A 54 -7.80 -9.16 0.07
CA ILE A 54 -8.23 -8.11 1.03
C ILE A 54 -7.09 -7.76 1.98
N SER A 55 -6.28 -8.74 2.41
CA SER A 55 -5.07 -8.47 3.19
C SER A 55 -4.00 -7.79 2.34
N PHE A 56 -4.20 -7.69 1.05
CA PHE A 56 -3.29 -7.18 0.03
C PHE A 56 -3.43 -5.71 -0.32
N GLY A 57 -4.13 -4.92 0.46
CA GLY A 57 -3.96 -3.49 0.40
C GLY A 57 -2.51 -3.07 0.70
N ARG A 58 -1.68 -4.03 1.14
CA ARG A 58 -0.27 -3.78 1.46
C ARG A 58 0.62 -4.79 0.75
N ALA A 59 1.47 -4.28 -0.14
CA ALA A 59 2.54 -5.05 -0.75
C ALA A 59 3.61 -5.47 0.28
N VAL A 60 3.61 -4.85 1.47
CA VAL A 60 4.53 -5.10 2.57
C VAL A 60 3.76 -5.70 3.75
N LYS A 61 4.29 -6.79 4.31
CA LYS A 61 3.71 -7.40 5.51
C LYS A 61 3.74 -6.42 6.68
N LEU A 62 2.69 -6.43 7.49
CA LEU A 62 2.59 -5.56 8.66
C LEU A 62 3.81 -5.68 9.59
N GLN A 63 4.30 -6.91 9.80
CA GLN A 63 5.48 -7.17 10.60
C GLN A 63 6.71 -6.40 10.12
N HIS A 64 6.98 -6.43 8.81
CA HIS A 64 8.11 -5.71 8.23
C HIS A 64 7.94 -4.19 8.36
N PHE A 65 6.71 -3.71 8.21
CA PHE A 65 6.39 -2.30 8.34
C PHE A 65 6.61 -1.80 9.77
N VAL A 66 6.18 -2.56 10.78
CA VAL A 66 6.38 -2.21 12.19
C VAL A 66 7.88 -2.19 12.55
N ILE A 67 8.63 -3.19 12.10
CA ILE A 67 10.09 -3.24 12.30
C ILE A 67 10.74 -2.00 11.68
N PHE A 68 10.35 -1.65 10.46
CA PHE A 68 10.82 -0.44 9.79
C PHE A 68 10.56 0.82 10.64
N LEU A 69 9.35 0.98 11.16
CA LEU A 69 9.00 2.15 11.97
C LEU A 69 9.83 2.24 13.25
N ARG A 70 10.01 1.10 13.95
CA ARG A 70 10.81 1.05 15.17
C ARG A 70 12.27 1.39 14.91
N GLN A 71 12.86 0.81 13.89
CA GLN A 71 14.25 1.06 13.53
C GLN A 71 14.43 2.50 13.05
N PHE A 72 13.49 3.03 12.29
CA PHE A 72 13.52 4.41 11.82
C PHE A 72 13.51 5.40 13.00
N ALA A 73 12.59 5.19 13.94
CA ALA A 73 12.52 6.02 15.15
C ALA A 73 13.85 6.00 15.92
N THR A 74 14.46 4.83 16.06
CA THR A 74 15.75 4.66 16.73
C THR A 74 16.86 5.44 16.04
N LEU A 75 16.95 5.35 14.73
CA LEU A 75 17.99 6.05 13.96
C LEU A 75 17.81 7.57 14.04
N VAL A 76 16.58 8.07 13.91
CA VAL A 76 16.31 9.50 14.00
C VAL A 76 16.65 10.02 15.40
N ARG A 77 16.27 9.27 16.43
CA ARG A 77 16.58 9.63 17.83
C ARG A 77 18.09 9.66 18.10
N ALA A 78 18.84 8.81 17.43
CA ALA A 78 20.31 8.76 17.54
C ALA A 78 21.00 9.89 16.76
N GLY A 79 20.26 10.72 16.06
CA GLY A 79 20.81 11.85 15.31
C GLY A 79 21.18 11.54 13.87
N VAL A 80 20.81 10.36 13.35
CA VAL A 80 21.02 10.01 11.95
C VAL A 80 20.04 10.80 11.09
N THR A 81 20.53 11.35 9.97
CA THR A 81 19.66 12.09 9.06
C THR A 81 18.55 11.22 8.52
N ILE A 82 17.43 11.83 8.10
CA ILE A 82 16.30 11.10 7.52
C ILE A 82 16.74 10.36 6.27
N VAL A 83 17.52 11.01 5.39
CA VAL A 83 18.02 10.41 4.15
C VAL A 83 18.87 9.18 4.42
N ASP A 84 19.84 9.31 5.32
CA ASP A 84 20.72 8.20 5.68
C ASP A 84 19.96 7.07 6.38
N SER A 85 19.01 7.40 7.25
CA SER A 85 18.15 6.41 7.91
C SER A 85 17.37 5.59 6.88
N ILE A 86 16.77 6.24 5.89
CA ILE A 86 16.01 5.56 4.84
C ILE A 86 16.91 4.63 4.02
N ARG A 87 18.12 5.07 3.68
CA ARG A 87 19.09 4.24 2.96
C ARG A 87 19.48 3.00 3.75
N ILE A 88 19.80 3.17 5.03
CA ILE A 88 20.16 2.06 5.92
C ILE A 88 19.01 1.05 6.00
N LEU A 89 17.79 1.53 6.18
CA LEU A 89 16.61 0.68 6.29
C LEU A 89 16.30 -0.04 4.97
N ALA A 90 16.54 0.60 3.84
CA ALA A 90 16.39 -0.04 2.53
C ALA A 90 17.34 -1.23 2.37
N GLU A 91 18.56 -1.10 2.89
CA GLU A 91 19.56 -2.17 2.84
C GLU A 91 19.27 -3.30 3.84
N GLN A 92 18.65 -2.99 4.98
CA GLN A 92 18.45 -3.95 6.06
C GLN A 92 17.13 -4.70 6.02
N THR A 93 16.10 -4.16 5.36
CA THR A 93 14.79 -4.80 5.34
C THR A 93 14.82 -6.10 4.54
N GLU A 94 14.12 -7.12 5.05
CA GLU A 94 13.92 -8.38 4.35
C GLU A 94 12.82 -8.29 3.28
N SER A 95 12.00 -7.25 3.34
CA SER A 95 10.93 -7.03 2.37
C SER A 95 11.46 -6.37 1.12
N LYS A 96 11.47 -7.09 -0.01
CA LYS A 96 11.90 -6.53 -1.30
C LYS A 96 11.04 -5.36 -1.76
N PRO A 97 9.70 -5.41 -1.67
CA PRO A 97 8.86 -4.26 -2.01
C PRO A 97 9.14 -3.04 -1.16
N LEU A 98 9.37 -3.24 0.14
CA LEU A 98 9.71 -2.12 1.03
C LEU A 98 11.07 -1.53 0.69
N ALA A 99 12.07 -2.37 0.44
CA ALA A 99 13.42 -1.91 0.04
C ALA A 99 13.35 -1.04 -1.22
N LYS A 100 12.65 -1.49 -2.23
CA LYS A 100 12.48 -0.76 -3.48
C LYS A 100 11.82 0.60 -3.26
N THR A 101 10.75 0.63 -2.47
CA THR A 101 10.04 1.86 -2.15
C THR A 101 10.93 2.82 -1.36
N LEU A 102 11.70 2.31 -0.40
CA LEU A 102 12.61 3.14 0.39
C LEU A 102 13.72 3.77 -0.47
N LEU A 103 14.21 3.05 -1.48
CA LEU A 103 15.17 3.62 -2.42
C LEU A 103 14.55 4.78 -3.23
N ASP A 104 13.30 4.64 -3.66
CA ASP A 104 12.59 5.73 -4.34
C ASP A 104 12.39 6.93 -3.41
N ILE A 105 12.07 6.69 -2.16
CA ILE A 105 11.92 7.74 -1.14
C ILE A 105 13.27 8.44 -0.91
N GLU A 106 14.35 7.70 -0.82
CA GLU A 106 15.69 8.27 -0.67
C GLU A 106 15.99 9.28 -1.79
N GLN A 107 15.72 8.91 -3.04
CA GLN A 107 15.94 9.80 -4.18
C GLN A 107 15.08 11.06 -4.08
N SER A 108 13.83 10.93 -3.67
CA SER A 108 12.93 12.07 -3.48
C SER A 108 13.45 13.01 -2.41
N LEU A 109 13.94 12.47 -1.29
CA LEU A 109 14.54 13.26 -0.21
C LEU A 109 15.80 14.01 -0.67
N ARG A 110 16.65 13.36 -1.46
CA ARG A 110 17.85 13.98 -2.03
C ARG A 110 17.50 15.12 -3.00
N GLY A 111 16.33 15.02 -3.65
CA GLY A 111 15.80 16.08 -4.51
C GLY A 111 15.19 17.27 -3.75
N GLY A 112 15.15 17.22 -2.41
CA GLY A 112 14.65 18.29 -1.57
C GLY A 112 13.19 18.14 -1.13
N ASN A 113 12.54 17.03 -1.42
CA ASN A 113 11.16 16.79 -0.98
C ASN A 113 11.12 16.31 0.48
N PRO A 114 10.10 16.71 1.26
CA PRO A 114 9.95 16.19 2.62
C PRO A 114 9.52 14.74 2.59
N LEU A 115 9.77 14.01 3.69
CA LEU A 115 9.42 12.60 3.83
C LEU A 115 7.93 12.35 3.60
N SER A 116 7.07 13.20 4.13
CA SER A 116 5.62 13.08 3.96
C SER A 116 5.20 13.13 2.49
N ALA A 117 5.78 14.03 1.71
CA ALA A 117 5.50 14.14 0.28
C ALA A 117 6.02 12.90 -0.49
N ALA A 118 7.21 12.44 -0.15
CA ALA A 118 7.79 11.24 -0.76
C ALA A 118 6.94 10.00 -0.47
N ALA A 119 6.51 9.82 0.79
CA ALA A 119 5.68 8.69 1.20
C ALA A 119 4.28 8.74 0.58
N ALA A 120 3.73 9.93 0.35
CA ALA A 120 2.41 10.09 -0.25
C ALA A 120 2.34 9.53 -1.68
N ASN A 121 3.46 9.40 -2.37
CA ASN A 121 3.54 8.79 -3.69
C ASN A 121 3.40 7.26 -3.67
N HIS A 122 3.42 6.66 -2.48
CA HIS A 122 3.34 5.21 -2.30
C HIS A 122 2.19 4.84 -1.35
N PRO A 123 0.94 5.11 -1.73
CA PRO A 123 -0.21 4.92 -0.82
C PRO A 123 -0.48 3.45 -0.47
N ARG A 124 0.02 2.51 -1.25
CA ARG A 124 -0.14 1.08 -0.96
C ARG A 124 0.72 0.62 0.21
N ILE A 125 1.82 1.32 0.48
CA ILE A 125 2.77 0.98 1.54
C ILE A 125 2.60 1.93 2.72
N PHE A 126 2.46 3.23 2.46
CA PHE A 126 2.30 4.26 3.47
C PHE A 126 0.86 4.76 3.49
N PRO A 127 0.03 4.33 4.47
CA PRO A 127 -1.36 4.77 4.54
C PRO A 127 -1.48 6.26 4.89
N PRO A 128 -2.65 6.87 4.65
CA PRO A 128 -2.85 8.30 4.94
C PRO A 128 -2.52 8.70 6.38
N LEU A 129 -2.77 7.83 7.34
CA LEU A 129 -2.41 8.08 8.74
C LEU A 129 -0.92 8.32 8.90
N PHE A 130 -0.09 7.48 8.26
CA PHE A 130 1.36 7.65 8.28
C PHE A 130 1.77 9.01 7.70
N VAL A 131 1.28 9.33 6.50
CA VAL A 131 1.62 10.57 5.80
C VAL A 131 1.22 11.79 6.62
N ASN A 132 0.02 11.79 7.18
CA ASN A 132 -0.48 12.93 7.96
C ASN A 132 0.29 13.12 9.27
N MET A 133 0.58 12.03 9.98
CA MET A 133 1.35 12.10 11.23
C MET A 133 2.79 12.52 10.98
N VAL A 134 3.42 12.00 9.93
CA VAL A 134 4.79 12.39 9.55
C VAL A 134 4.84 13.87 9.18
N ARG A 135 3.86 14.35 8.45
CA ARG A 135 3.78 15.78 8.09
C ARG A 135 3.72 16.67 9.35
N ALA A 136 2.92 16.27 10.32
CA ALA A 136 2.83 16.99 11.59
C ALA A 136 4.15 16.93 12.36
N GLY A 137 4.80 15.76 12.39
CA GLY A 137 6.10 15.58 13.04
C GLY A 137 7.22 16.36 12.39
N GLU A 138 7.22 16.46 11.06
CA GLU A 138 8.18 17.29 10.32
C GLU A 138 8.02 18.78 10.69
N ALA A 139 6.77 19.25 10.78
CA ALA A 139 6.48 20.64 11.08
C ALA A 139 6.87 21.02 12.52
N SER A 140 6.73 20.09 13.46
CA SER A 140 7.01 20.34 14.89
C SER A 140 8.38 19.90 15.35
N GLY A 141 9.16 19.21 14.50
CA GLY A 141 10.48 18.69 14.88
C GLY A 141 10.43 17.47 15.78
N THR A 142 9.31 16.73 15.80
CA THR A 142 9.09 15.57 16.68
C THR A 142 8.92 14.28 15.89
N LEU A 143 9.69 14.10 14.83
CA LEU A 143 9.56 12.95 13.93
C LEU A 143 9.84 11.63 14.64
N ASP A 144 10.82 11.58 15.54
CA ASP A 144 11.16 10.38 16.32
C ASP A 144 9.97 9.89 17.17
N GLU A 145 9.33 10.80 17.89
CA GLU A 145 8.12 10.49 18.68
C GLU A 145 6.97 10.04 17.78
N THR A 146 6.80 10.69 16.64
CA THR A 146 5.77 10.36 15.67
C THR A 146 5.94 8.93 15.16
N LEU A 147 7.16 8.54 14.81
CA LEU A 147 7.46 7.19 14.32
C LEU A 147 7.20 6.13 15.39
N ASP A 148 7.55 6.40 16.65
CA ASP A 148 7.24 5.50 17.76
C ASP A 148 5.74 5.31 17.95
N ARG A 149 4.97 6.39 17.88
CA ARG A 149 3.51 6.32 17.99
C ARG A 149 2.89 5.53 16.85
N LEU A 150 3.39 5.72 15.63
CA LEU A 150 2.94 4.96 14.47
C LEU A 150 3.23 3.48 14.63
N ALA A 151 4.42 3.14 15.10
CA ALA A 151 4.78 1.74 15.36
C ALA A 151 3.82 1.11 16.37
N GLY A 152 3.54 1.81 17.48
CA GLY A 152 2.59 1.34 18.49
C GLY A 152 1.18 1.16 17.93
N HIS A 153 0.75 2.04 17.05
CA HIS A 153 -0.56 1.95 16.40
C HIS A 153 -0.68 0.70 15.51
N PHE A 154 0.34 0.42 14.74
CA PHE A 154 0.32 -0.70 13.78
C PHE A 154 0.64 -2.06 14.43
N GLU A 155 1.23 -2.09 15.63
CA GLU A 155 1.46 -3.32 16.38
C GLU A 155 0.19 -3.96 16.95
N LYS A 156 -0.88 -3.21 17.10
CA LYS A 156 -2.14 -3.71 17.70
C LYS A 156 -2.93 -4.60 16.76
#